data_1f8d9af5810badbbe6721406b768b67b
#
_entry.id   1f8d9af5810badbbe6721406b768b67b
#
_cell.length_a   1.000
_cell.length_b   1.000
_cell.length_c   1.000
_cell.angle_alpha   90.00
_cell.angle_beta   90.00
_cell.angle_gamma   90.00
#
_symmetry.space_group_name_H-M   'P 1'
#
loop_
_entity.id
_entity.type
_entity.pdbx_description
1 polymer ?
#
loop_
_entity_poly.entity_id
_entity_poly.type
_entity_poly.pdbx_seq_one_letter_code
_entity_poly.pdbx_strand_id
1 'polypeptide(L)'
;MRNGLKLTYTLLEGTYVVHELRFPEDPAGETENAPSPSRGLHPSESPDGRNILQVDGKWVEIFKDDIISVSAAPTFHSVPCVGYVVNEAPVQGKVDPKLYIPHLKRTGTDMRLMREIQKGQTVTLADGTILEGPPREPGRRIVILGDTHDPSPIEELAKEADLIVHEATNAHLPGVDNRVKMEDTYESVEERTKSRGHSTPQMAGRFAKRIGAKNLFLNHFSSRYSGGDDESSRAIMEAIRQLAVAEFGGGGVVCAKDLMNIEIPPKRSLEEGKEPTVIEGTR
;
A
#
# COMPACT_ATOMS: atom_id res chain seq x y z
N MET A 1 -2.58 16.62 13.84
CA MET A 1 -4.04 16.78 13.97
C MET A 1 -4.41 17.49 15.27
N ARG A 2 -4.19 16.92 16.46
CA ARG A 2 -4.53 17.51 17.79
C ARG A 2 -4.16 18.99 17.94
N ASN A 3 -2.90 19.35 17.67
CA ASN A 3 -2.42 20.73 17.77
C ASN A 3 -3.08 21.68 16.75
N GLY A 4 -3.31 21.21 15.54
CA GLY A 4 -4.00 22.00 14.51
C GLY A 4 -5.43 22.33 14.93
N LEU A 5 -6.19 21.34 15.40
CA LEU A 5 -7.56 21.56 15.88
C LEU A 5 -7.63 22.51 17.07
N LYS A 6 -6.64 22.43 17.99
CA LYS A 6 -6.55 23.36 19.13
C LYS A 6 -6.24 24.78 18.69
N LEU A 7 -5.31 24.97 17.76
CA LEU A 7 -4.94 26.29 17.24
C LEU A 7 -6.09 26.97 16.48
N THR A 8 -6.91 26.18 15.79
CA THR A 8 -8.04 26.70 15.02
C THR A 8 -9.33 26.78 15.83
N TYR A 9 -9.35 26.33 17.07
CA TYR A 9 -10.55 26.22 17.92
C TYR A 9 -11.70 25.44 17.24
N THR A 10 -11.35 24.49 16.37
CA THR A 10 -12.33 23.71 15.61
C THR A 10 -12.87 22.57 16.46
N LEU A 11 -14.18 22.50 16.66
CA LEU A 11 -14.88 21.35 17.22
C LEU A 11 -15.32 20.44 16.08
N LEU A 12 -15.03 19.14 16.20
CA LEU A 12 -15.55 18.13 15.27
C LEU A 12 -16.90 17.64 15.79
N GLU A 13 -17.83 17.36 14.87
CA GLU A 13 -19.15 16.79 15.20
C GLU A 13 -19.04 15.34 15.72
N GLY A 14 -17.95 14.66 15.44
CA GLY A 14 -17.69 13.30 15.89
C GLY A 14 -16.54 13.21 16.89
N THR A 15 -16.43 12.06 17.53
CA THR A 15 -15.30 11.70 18.39
C THR A 15 -14.25 10.93 17.57
N TYR A 16 -12.97 11.24 17.73
CA TYR A 16 -11.86 10.52 17.12
C TYR A 16 -10.93 9.95 18.17
N VAL A 17 -10.21 8.90 17.81
CA VAL A 17 -9.17 8.27 18.64
C VAL A 17 -7.83 8.45 17.95
N VAL A 18 -6.79 8.83 18.72
CA VAL A 18 -5.42 8.92 18.22
C VAL A 18 -4.59 7.79 18.84
N HIS A 19 -4.09 6.89 18.02
CA HIS A 19 -3.04 5.96 18.39
C HIS A 19 -1.69 6.55 17.98
N GLU A 20 -0.70 6.52 18.87
CA GLU A 20 0.62 7.09 18.63
C GLU A 20 1.63 5.98 18.35
N LEU A 21 2.28 6.04 17.18
CA LEU A 21 3.41 5.18 16.86
C LEU A 21 4.65 5.74 17.58
N ARG A 22 5.18 4.98 18.54
CA ARG A 22 6.29 5.43 19.37
C ARG A 22 7.62 4.98 18.77
N PHE A 23 8.53 5.93 18.59
CA PHE A 23 9.91 5.66 18.22
C PHE A 23 10.73 5.30 19.45
N PRO A 24 11.85 4.54 19.31
CA PRO A 24 12.69 4.16 20.45
C PRO A 24 13.25 5.35 21.24
N GLU A 25 13.45 6.49 20.57
CA GLU A 25 14.00 7.72 21.14
C GLU A 25 12.94 8.59 21.84
N ASP A 26 11.66 8.21 21.73
CA ASP A 26 10.60 8.93 22.42
C ASP A 26 10.76 8.82 23.94
N PRO A 27 10.39 9.85 24.73
CA PRO A 27 10.62 9.87 26.17
C PRO A 27 10.17 8.60 26.87
N ALA A 28 11.05 8.03 27.68
CA ALA A 28 10.76 6.83 28.48
C ALA A 28 9.63 7.09 29.49
N GLY A 29 8.82 6.06 29.74
CA GLY A 29 7.75 6.08 30.75
C GLY A 29 6.37 5.69 30.22
N GLU A 30 6.23 5.47 28.92
CA GLU A 30 4.98 5.04 28.30
C GLU A 30 5.05 3.56 27.93
N THR A 31 4.34 2.73 28.67
CA THR A 31 4.20 1.29 28.37
C THR A 31 3.22 1.11 27.22
N GLU A 32 3.36 0.00 26.50
CA GLU A 32 2.35 -0.48 25.57
C GLU A 32 0.98 -0.46 26.23
N ASN A 33 -0.02 0.10 25.56
CA ASN A 33 -1.37 0.31 26.07
C ASN A 33 -1.52 1.32 27.23
N ALA A 34 -0.46 2.07 27.60
CA ALA A 34 -0.69 3.27 28.39
C ALA A 34 -1.58 4.23 27.60
N PRO A 35 -2.61 4.83 28.21
CA PRO A 35 -3.37 5.86 27.53
C PRO A 35 -2.39 6.93 27.07
N SER A 36 -2.53 7.36 25.82
CA SER A 36 -1.78 8.50 25.29
C SER A 36 -1.78 9.60 26.34
N PRO A 37 -0.61 10.17 26.71
CA PRO A 37 -0.56 11.05 27.88
C PRO A 37 -1.65 12.12 27.74
N SER A 38 -2.41 12.27 28.81
CA SER A 38 -3.55 13.18 28.94
C SER A 38 -3.17 14.67 28.84
N ARG A 39 -2.02 14.99 28.24
CA ARG A 39 -1.58 16.35 27.97
C ARG A 39 -2.50 17.03 26.97
N GLY A 40 -3.63 17.48 27.52
CA GLY A 40 -4.51 18.38 26.81
C GLY A 40 -5.13 17.75 25.57
N LEU A 41 -5.91 16.67 25.72
CA LEU A 41 -6.77 16.16 24.66
C LEU A 41 -7.63 17.27 24.07
N HIS A 42 -7.95 17.16 22.79
CA HIS A 42 -8.97 18.02 22.19
C HIS A 42 -10.35 17.57 22.70
N PRO A 43 -11.35 18.46 22.86
CA PRO A 43 -12.70 18.08 23.34
C PRO A 43 -13.35 16.96 22.54
N SER A 44 -13.06 16.84 21.23
CA SER A 44 -13.56 15.78 20.36
C SER A 44 -12.64 14.54 20.32
N GLU A 45 -11.60 14.46 21.16
CA GLU A 45 -10.67 13.31 21.20
C GLU A 45 -11.02 12.38 22.35
N SER A 46 -11.26 11.11 22.03
CA SER A 46 -11.45 10.06 23.04
C SER A 46 -10.14 9.78 23.79
N PRO A 47 -10.20 9.52 25.11
CA PRO A 47 -9.04 9.08 25.87
C PRO A 47 -8.58 7.65 25.55
N ASP A 48 -9.31 6.91 24.69
CA ASP A 48 -9.03 5.50 24.37
C ASP A 48 -7.85 5.31 23.41
N GLY A 49 -7.10 6.39 23.11
CA GLY A 49 -5.86 6.34 22.35
C GLY A 49 -4.78 5.54 23.08
N ARG A 50 -3.97 4.82 22.32
CA ARG A 50 -2.88 4.00 22.88
C ARG A 50 -1.55 4.31 22.19
N ASN A 51 -0.47 4.06 22.90
CA ASN A 51 0.87 4.01 22.36
C ASN A 51 1.09 2.64 21.70
N ILE A 52 1.64 2.63 20.51
CA ILE A 52 2.03 1.42 19.80
C ILE A 52 3.55 1.42 19.68
N LEU A 53 4.20 0.49 20.37
CA LEU A 53 5.65 0.38 20.39
C LEU A 53 6.16 -0.37 19.16
N GLN A 54 7.39 -0.07 18.76
CA GLN A 54 8.07 -0.82 17.71
C GLN A 54 8.47 -2.21 18.20
N VAL A 55 8.32 -3.20 17.32
CA VAL A 55 8.94 -4.51 17.45
C VAL A 55 9.85 -4.71 16.22
N ASP A 56 11.12 -4.95 16.45
CA ASP A 56 12.14 -5.09 15.38
C ASP A 56 12.12 -3.93 14.37
N GLY A 57 12.01 -2.69 14.89
CA GLY A 57 12.01 -1.48 14.07
C GLY A 57 10.74 -1.22 13.26
N LYS A 58 9.64 -1.90 13.52
CA LYS A 58 8.37 -1.82 12.77
C LYS A 58 7.18 -1.81 13.72
N TRP A 59 6.04 -1.36 13.22
CA TRP A 59 4.73 -1.48 13.89
C TRP A 59 3.85 -2.40 13.06
N VAL A 60 3.75 -3.67 13.45
CA VAL A 60 3.01 -4.68 12.70
C VAL A 60 1.56 -4.73 13.18
N GLU A 61 0.62 -4.81 12.22
CA GLU A 61 -0.82 -4.90 12.49
C GLU A 61 -1.34 -3.83 13.47
N ILE A 62 -0.96 -2.56 13.24
CA ILE A 62 -1.47 -1.42 14.03
C ILE A 62 -2.98 -1.26 13.92
N PHE A 63 -3.55 -1.78 12.84
CA PHE A 63 -4.97 -1.97 12.61
C PHE A 63 -5.18 -3.33 11.92
N LYS A 64 -6.27 -4.03 12.29
CA LYS A 64 -6.66 -5.27 11.64
C LYS A 64 -8.15 -5.52 11.85
N ASP A 65 -8.82 -5.90 10.76
CA ASP A 65 -10.16 -6.45 10.76
C ASP A 65 -10.23 -7.67 9.81
N ASP A 66 -11.43 -8.10 9.44
CA ASP A 66 -11.65 -9.26 8.55
C ASP A 66 -11.29 -8.96 7.08
N ILE A 67 -11.10 -7.69 6.72
CA ILE A 67 -10.90 -7.23 5.34
C ILE A 67 -9.48 -6.75 5.12
N ILE A 68 -8.91 -5.97 6.05
CA ILE A 68 -7.58 -5.37 5.90
C ILE A 68 -6.75 -5.48 7.17
N SER A 69 -5.44 -5.46 6.99
CA SER A 69 -4.47 -5.17 8.06
C SER A 69 -3.55 -4.02 7.63
N VAL A 70 -3.16 -3.20 8.59
CA VAL A 70 -2.24 -2.07 8.37
C VAL A 70 -1.02 -2.25 9.24
N SER A 71 0.16 -2.14 8.64
CA SER A 71 1.45 -2.08 9.34
C SER A 71 2.18 -0.81 8.96
N ALA A 72 3.15 -0.40 9.76
CA ALA A 72 3.97 0.77 9.49
C ALA A 72 5.44 0.49 9.78
N ALA A 73 6.32 1.27 9.16
CA ALA A 73 7.73 1.33 9.50
C ALA A 73 8.26 2.77 9.34
N PRO A 74 9.35 3.11 10.02
CA PRO A 74 10.02 4.39 9.80
C PRO A 74 10.45 4.55 8.34
N THR A 75 10.54 5.80 7.91
CA THR A 75 11.24 6.20 6.68
C THR A 75 12.19 7.33 7.03
N PHE A 76 13.35 7.40 6.35
CA PHE A 76 14.34 8.44 6.67
C PHE A 76 13.99 9.77 5.99
N HIS A 77 13.78 10.75 6.82
CA HIS A 77 13.53 12.15 6.45
C HIS A 77 14.19 13.08 7.46
N SER A 78 14.10 14.40 7.28
CA SER A 78 14.62 15.40 8.21
C SER A 78 13.89 15.45 9.56
N VAL A 79 12.68 14.89 9.62
CA VAL A 79 11.86 14.71 10.82
C VAL A 79 11.33 13.26 10.85
N PRO A 80 10.88 12.77 12.03
CA PRO A 80 10.30 11.43 12.13
C PRO A 80 9.16 11.24 11.10
N CYS A 81 9.34 10.31 10.18
CA CYS A 81 8.38 9.95 9.14
C CYS A 81 8.11 8.46 9.15
N VAL A 82 6.95 8.09 8.64
CA VAL A 82 6.51 6.69 8.54
C VAL A 82 5.95 6.40 7.17
N GLY A 83 6.12 5.16 6.74
CA GLY A 83 5.37 4.56 5.64
C GLY A 83 4.38 3.55 6.17
N TYR A 84 3.29 3.34 5.44
CA TYR A 84 2.23 2.39 5.77
C TYR A 84 2.12 1.31 4.71
N VAL A 85 1.84 0.09 5.16
CA VAL A 85 1.50 -1.04 4.30
C VAL A 85 0.11 -1.52 4.65
N VAL A 86 -0.79 -1.45 3.69
CA VAL A 86 -2.17 -1.96 3.79
C VAL A 86 -2.23 -3.27 3.03
N ASN A 87 -2.56 -4.36 3.71
CA ASN A 87 -2.79 -5.66 3.12
C ASN A 87 -4.28 -6.00 3.19
N GLU A 88 -4.88 -6.38 2.06
CA GLU A 88 -6.20 -6.98 2.05
C GLU A 88 -6.13 -8.44 2.45
N ALA A 89 -7.14 -8.92 3.16
CA ALA A 89 -7.29 -10.34 3.46
C ALA A 89 -7.55 -11.13 2.15
N PRO A 90 -7.06 -12.37 2.05
CA PRO A 90 -7.38 -13.21 0.90
C PRO A 90 -8.88 -13.44 0.77
N VAL A 91 -9.42 -13.25 -0.42
CA VAL A 91 -10.85 -13.46 -0.73
C VAL A 91 -11.10 -14.83 -1.34
N GLN A 92 -12.28 -15.38 -1.13
CA GLN A 92 -12.66 -16.66 -1.73
C GLN A 92 -12.71 -16.52 -3.25
N GLY A 93 -12.05 -17.43 -3.97
CA GLY A 93 -12.09 -17.51 -5.42
C GLY A 93 -13.51 -17.80 -5.92
N LYS A 94 -13.78 -17.44 -7.17
CA LYS A 94 -15.08 -17.70 -7.80
C LYS A 94 -15.17 -19.15 -8.27
N VAL A 95 -16.29 -19.80 -7.98
CA VAL A 95 -16.60 -21.12 -8.54
C VAL A 95 -16.90 -20.99 -10.04
N ASP A 96 -16.24 -21.79 -10.87
CA ASP A 96 -16.71 -22.04 -12.23
C ASP A 96 -17.73 -23.19 -12.21
N PRO A 97 -19.02 -22.91 -12.42
CA PRO A 97 -20.05 -23.95 -12.36
C PRO A 97 -19.82 -25.12 -13.35
N LYS A 98 -19.12 -24.87 -14.48
CA LYS A 98 -18.85 -25.88 -15.49
C LYS A 98 -17.94 -26.99 -14.97
N LEU A 99 -17.09 -26.70 -13.99
CA LEU A 99 -16.17 -27.67 -13.41
C LEU A 99 -16.85 -28.57 -12.35
N TYR A 100 -17.86 -28.07 -11.65
CA TYR A 100 -18.47 -28.76 -10.50
C TYR A 100 -19.81 -29.41 -10.84
N ILE A 101 -20.66 -28.77 -11.69
CA ILE A 101 -22.01 -29.28 -12.04
C ILE A 101 -22.01 -30.70 -12.59
N PRO A 102 -21.07 -31.11 -13.48
CA PRO A 102 -21.04 -32.47 -14.01
C PRO A 102 -20.91 -33.54 -12.90
N HIS A 103 -20.08 -33.29 -11.89
CA HIS A 103 -19.88 -34.21 -10.77
C HIS A 103 -21.12 -34.32 -9.89
N LEU A 104 -21.77 -33.20 -9.56
CA LEU A 104 -23.00 -33.17 -8.78
C LEU A 104 -24.14 -33.91 -9.50
N LYS A 105 -24.29 -33.67 -10.81
CA LYS A 105 -25.31 -34.37 -11.60
C LYS A 105 -25.06 -35.86 -11.71
N ARG A 106 -23.81 -36.28 -11.93
CA ARG A 106 -23.43 -37.69 -12.05
C ARG A 106 -23.78 -38.48 -10.81
N THR A 107 -23.64 -37.88 -9.62
CA THR A 107 -23.90 -38.52 -8.32
C THR A 107 -25.31 -38.28 -7.79
N GLY A 108 -26.16 -37.53 -8.49
CA GLY A 108 -27.48 -37.13 -7.99
C GLY A 108 -27.43 -36.23 -6.78
N THR A 109 -26.32 -35.55 -6.56
CA THR A 109 -26.11 -34.70 -5.38
C THR A 109 -26.85 -33.38 -5.52
N ASP A 110 -27.41 -32.86 -4.39
CA ASP A 110 -28.19 -31.62 -4.40
C ASP A 110 -27.32 -30.43 -4.84
N MET A 111 -27.82 -29.68 -5.83
CA MET A 111 -27.14 -28.48 -6.32
C MET A 111 -26.94 -27.36 -5.31
N ARG A 112 -27.67 -27.43 -4.17
CA ARG A 112 -27.46 -26.47 -3.05
C ARG A 112 -26.03 -26.52 -2.49
N LEU A 113 -25.33 -27.66 -2.65
CA LEU A 113 -23.93 -27.79 -2.24
C LEU A 113 -22.97 -26.90 -3.00
N MET A 114 -23.34 -26.39 -4.20
CA MET A 114 -22.58 -25.34 -4.88
C MET A 114 -22.33 -24.11 -4.01
N ARG A 115 -23.26 -23.79 -3.10
CA ARG A 115 -23.07 -22.67 -2.16
C ARG A 115 -21.96 -22.95 -1.13
N GLU A 116 -21.85 -24.18 -0.68
CA GLU A 116 -20.79 -24.57 0.26
C GLU A 116 -19.42 -24.60 -0.45
N ILE A 117 -19.39 -25.13 -1.67
CA ILE A 117 -18.20 -25.08 -2.53
C ILE A 117 -17.76 -23.61 -2.76
N GLN A 118 -18.73 -22.71 -3.05
CA GLN A 118 -18.43 -21.27 -3.23
C GLN A 118 -17.84 -20.62 -1.96
N LYS A 119 -18.16 -21.12 -0.78
CA LYS A 119 -17.56 -20.69 0.49
C LYS A 119 -16.16 -21.28 0.74
N GLY A 120 -15.65 -22.10 -0.20
CA GLY A 120 -14.38 -22.80 -0.07
C GLY A 120 -14.44 -24.07 0.77
N GLN A 121 -15.64 -24.58 1.06
CA GLN A 121 -15.80 -25.82 1.82
C GLN A 121 -15.59 -27.03 0.89
N THR A 122 -15.00 -28.07 1.45
CA THR A 122 -14.86 -29.35 0.79
C THR A 122 -16.17 -30.15 0.90
N VAL A 123 -16.61 -30.70 -0.22
CA VAL A 123 -17.85 -31.51 -0.31
C VAL A 123 -17.50 -32.90 -0.77
N THR A 124 -17.96 -33.91 -0.02
CA THR A 124 -17.84 -35.34 -0.41
C THR A 124 -19.14 -35.80 -1.04
N LEU A 125 -19.05 -36.32 -2.28
CA LEU A 125 -20.19 -36.83 -3.05
C LEU A 125 -20.52 -38.28 -2.64
N ALA A 126 -21.70 -38.79 -3.10
CA ALA A 126 -22.18 -40.09 -2.71
C ALA A 126 -21.29 -41.28 -3.20
N ASP A 127 -20.50 -41.06 -4.23
CA ASP A 127 -19.54 -42.03 -4.79
C ASP A 127 -18.12 -41.92 -4.19
N GLY A 128 -17.94 -41.10 -3.13
CA GLY A 128 -16.67 -40.85 -2.48
C GLY A 128 -15.82 -39.78 -3.15
N THR A 129 -16.25 -39.21 -4.29
CA THR A 129 -15.54 -38.09 -4.92
C THR A 129 -15.54 -36.88 -3.99
N ILE A 130 -14.36 -36.26 -3.80
CA ILE A 130 -14.19 -35.06 -2.99
C ILE A 130 -14.04 -33.87 -3.94
N LEU A 131 -14.88 -32.85 -3.75
CA LEU A 131 -14.80 -31.57 -4.47
C LEU A 131 -14.33 -30.51 -3.51
N GLU A 132 -13.20 -29.88 -3.81
CA GLU A 132 -12.69 -28.74 -3.09
C GLU A 132 -13.20 -27.45 -3.72
N GLY A 133 -13.52 -26.47 -2.89
CA GLY A 133 -13.84 -25.12 -3.39
C GLY A 133 -12.63 -24.46 -4.05
N PRO A 134 -12.85 -23.40 -4.84
CA PRO A 134 -11.74 -22.66 -5.46
C PRO A 134 -10.79 -22.12 -4.39
N PRO A 135 -9.48 -22.05 -4.68
CA PRO A 135 -8.51 -21.50 -3.74
C PRO A 135 -8.83 -20.04 -3.43
N ARG A 136 -8.40 -19.59 -2.25
CA ARG A 136 -8.50 -18.17 -1.91
C ARG A 136 -7.52 -17.37 -2.78
N GLU A 137 -8.01 -16.30 -3.37
CA GLU A 137 -7.20 -15.36 -4.12
C GLU A 137 -6.49 -14.41 -3.14
N PRO A 138 -5.18 -14.14 -3.32
CA PRO A 138 -4.44 -13.24 -2.43
C PRO A 138 -5.01 -11.82 -2.52
N GLY A 139 -5.11 -11.15 -1.37
CA GLY A 139 -5.48 -9.75 -1.29
C GLY A 139 -4.42 -8.82 -1.90
N ARG A 140 -4.80 -7.58 -2.16
CA ARG A 140 -3.89 -6.55 -2.66
C ARG A 140 -3.01 -6.04 -1.52
N ARG A 141 -1.79 -5.59 -1.88
CA ARG A 141 -0.87 -4.89 -0.99
C ARG A 141 -0.62 -3.50 -1.51
N ILE A 142 -0.92 -2.50 -0.71
CA ILE A 142 -0.74 -1.09 -1.03
C ILE A 142 0.26 -0.50 -0.05
N VAL A 143 1.27 0.18 -0.57
CA VAL A 143 2.31 0.86 0.21
C VAL A 143 2.14 2.36 0.02
N ILE A 144 2.09 3.11 1.11
CA ILE A 144 1.98 4.57 1.09
C ILE A 144 3.11 5.12 1.95
N LEU A 145 4.07 5.77 1.32
CA LEU A 145 5.20 6.38 2.01
C LEU A 145 4.89 7.85 2.35
N GLY A 146 5.38 8.30 3.50
CA GLY A 146 5.58 9.72 3.77
C GLY A 146 6.82 10.24 3.04
N ASP A 147 7.18 11.49 3.32
CA ASP A 147 8.38 12.10 2.76
C ASP A 147 9.62 11.31 3.18
N THR A 148 10.53 11.06 2.24
CA THR A 148 11.70 10.23 2.51
C THR A 148 12.79 10.37 1.46
N HIS A 149 14.03 10.30 1.91
CA HIS A 149 15.18 10.09 1.04
C HIS A 149 15.67 8.64 1.04
N ASP A 150 15.20 7.83 2.00
CA ASP A 150 15.51 6.39 2.08
C ASP A 150 14.40 5.64 2.81
N PRO A 151 13.57 4.89 2.10
CA PRO A 151 12.50 4.08 2.68
C PRO A 151 12.93 2.66 3.03
N SER A 152 14.23 2.36 3.14
CA SER A 152 14.73 1.00 3.37
C SER A 152 14.15 0.29 4.59
N PRO A 153 13.79 0.95 5.72
CA PRO A 153 13.22 0.22 6.87
C PRO A 153 11.88 -0.46 6.59
N ILE A 154 11.10 0.01 5.60
CA ILE A 154 9.81 -0.60 5.26
C ILE A 154 9.92 -1.71 4.20
N GLU A 155 11.09 -1.93 3.62
CA GLU A 155 11.29 -2.80 2.45
C GLU A 155 10.67 -4.19 2.62
N GLU A 156 10.92 -4.86 3.76
CA GLU A 156 10.39 -6.21 4.02
C GLU A 156 8.85 -6.26 4.07
N LEU A 157 8.21 -5.24 4.63
CA LEU A 157 6.76 -5.12 4.65
C LEU A 157 6.17 -4.80 3.28
N ALA A 158 6.95 -4.09 2.45
CA ALA A 158 6.53 -3.55 1.17
C ALA A 158 6.72 -4.52 -0.02
N LYS A 159 7.38 -5.66 0.17
CA LYS A 159 7.67 -6.62 -0.92
C LYS A 159 6.42 -7.01 -1.71
N GLU A 160 6.57 -7.09 -3.03
CA GLU A 160 5.52 -7.48 -3.98
C GLU A 160 4.25 -6.62 -3.88
N ALA A 161 4.40 -5.32 -3.58
CA ALA A 161 3.29 -4.39 -3.54
C ALA A 161 2.56 -4.31 -4.89
N ASP A 162 1.23 -4.31 -4.85
CA ASP A 162 0.44 -4.08 -6.07
C ASP A 162 0.47 -2.61 -6.47
N LEU A 163 0.63 -1.73 -5.47
CA LEU A 163 0.84 -0.30 -5.65
C LEU A 163 1.77 0.22 -4.57
N ILE A 164 2.72 1.06 -4.98
CA ILE A 164 3.46 1.94 -4.07
C ILE A 164 3.22 3.41 -4.44
N VAL A 165 2.93 4.22 -3.44
CA VAL A 165 2.92 5.69 -3.52
C VAL A 165 4.21 6.20 -2.89
N HIS A 166 5.00 6.93 -3.66
CA HIS A 166 6.32 7.44 -3.27
C HIS A 166 6.49 8.89 -3.72
N GLU A 167 7.12 9.70 -2.88
CA GLU A 167 7.46 11.06 -3.27
C GLU A 167 8.47 11.11 -4.43
N ALA A 168 8.44 12.22 -5.18
CA ALA A 168 9.39 12.55 -6.24
C ALA A 168 9.61 14.07 -6.31
N THR A 169 10.13 14.62 -5.22
CA THR A 169 10.12 16.07 -4.97
C THR A 169 10.94 16.85 -5.99
N ASN A 170 12.14 16.37 -6.35
CA ASN A 170 13.01 17.06 -7.30
C ASN A 170 13.50 16.15 -8.41
N ALA A 171 13.71 16.73 -9.60
CA ALA A 171 14.25 16.04 -10.76
C ALA A 171 15.29 16.91 -11.49
N HIS A 172 16.27 16.28 -12.13
CA HIS A 172 17.17 16.93 -13.07
C HIS A 172 16.58 16.82 -14.49
N LEU A 173 16.09 17.93 -15.03
CA LEU A 173 15.34 17.99 -16.29
C LEU A 173 15.98 19.01 -17.26
N PRO A 174 17.21 18.78 -17.77
CA PRO A 174 17.87 19.68 -18.66
C PRO A 174 17.07 19.85 -19.96
N GLY A 175 16.92 21.10 -20.41
CA GLY A 175 16.16 21.43 -21.61
C GLY A 175 14.62 21.40 -21.46
N VAL A 176 14.10 20.94 -20.33
CA VAL A 176 12.66 20.89 -20.03
C VAL A 176 12.30 21.85 -18.90
N ASP A 177 13.04 21.81 -17.78
CA ASP A 177 12.90 22.76 -16.68
C ASP A 177 13.91 23.91 -16.84
N ASN A 178 13.42 25.11 -17.11
CA ASN A 178 14.26 26.31 -17.30
C ASN A 178 15.02 26.75 -16.03
N ARG A 179 14.74 26.14 -14.87
CA ARG A 179 15.42 26.42 -13.59
C ARG A 179 16.60 25.50 -13.33
N VAL A 180 16.86 24.53 -14.21
CA VAL A 180 18.06 23.69 -14.17
C VAL A 180 19.27 24.57 -14.51
N LYS A 181 20.27 24.59 -13.65
CA LYS A 181 21.51 25.34 -13.88
C LYS A 181 22.43 24.53 -14.78
N MET A 182 23.29 25.23 -15.51
CA MET A 182 24.25 24.60 -16.44
C MET A 182 25.23 23.66 -15.74
N GLU A 183 25.56 23.95 -14.48
CA GLU A 183 26.43 23.14 -13.64
C GLU A 183 25.72 21.96 -12.92
N ASP A 184 24.38 21.90 -12.95
CA ASP A 184 23.64 20.81 -12.34
C ASP A 184 23.83 19.51 -13.15
N THR A 185 24.14 18.43 -12.42
CA THR A 185 24.09 17.04 -12.89
C THR A 185 23.02 16.29 -12.15
N TYR A 186 22.68 15.08 -12.63
CA TYR A 186 21.76 14.21 -11.91
C TYR A 186 22.24 13.97 -10.47
N GLU A 187 23.52 13.64 -10.30
CA GLU A 187 24.12 13.33 -9.00
C GLU A 187 24.04 14.52 -8.05
N SER A 188 24.35 15.73 -8.52
CA SER A 188 24.28 16.95 -7.71
C SER A 188 22.85 17.28 -7.27
N VAL A 189 21.85 17.01 -8.13
CA VAL A 189 20.44 17.19 -7.82
C VAL A 189 19.97 16.11 -6.84
N GLU A 190 20.36 14.85 -7.04
CA GLU A 190 20.02 13.75 -6.13
C GLU A 190 20.61 14.02 -4.72
N GLU A 191 21.89 14.37 -4.60
CA GLU A 191 22.53 14.66 -3.32
C GLU A 191 21.86 15.83 -2.60
N ARG A 192 21.58 16.93 -3.30
CA ARG A 192 20.87 18.08 -2.77
C ARG A 192 19.45 17.75 -2.35
N THR A 193 18.78 16.82 -3.04
CA THR A 193 17.44 16.36 -2.68
C THR A 193 17.48 15.49 -1.42
N LYS A 194 18.40 14.55 -1.34
CA LYS A 194 18.64 13.71 -0.16
C LYS A 194 18.99 14.53 1.06
N SER A 195 19.86 15.55 0.94
CA SER A 195 20.25 16.40 2.07
C SER A 195 19.09 17.18 2.68
N ARG A 196 17.96 17.29 1.97
CA ARG A 196 16.70 17.87 2.44
C ARG A 196 15.68 16.83 2.91
N GLY A 197 16.06 15.56 2.89
CA GLY A 197 15.21 14.46 3.32
C GLY A 197 14.28 13.90 2.23
N HIS A 198 14.45 14.28 0.95
CA HIS A 198 13.54 13.95 -0.14
C HIS A 198 14.14 13.05 -1.21
N SER A 199 13.30 12.60 -2.12
CA SER A 199 13.66 11.70 -3.23
C SER A 199 13.52 12.35 -4.60
N THR A 200 14.28 11.79 -5.56
CA THR A 200 14.09 12.01 -7.01
C THR A 200 13.20 10.92 -7.62
N PRO A 201 12.64 11.11 -8.82
CA PRO A 201 11.88 10.06 -9.52
C PRO A 201 12.69 8.78 -9.72
N GLN A 202 14.00 8.90 -9.96
CA GLN A 202 14.88 7.75 -10.13
C GLN A 202 15.02 6.95 -8.81
N MET A 203 15.14 7.63 -7.68
CA MET A 203 15.16 6.97 -6.36
C MET A 203 13.87 6.19 -6.11
N ALA A 204 12.72 6.81 -6.39
CA ALA A 204 11.41 6.14 -6.28
C ALA A 204 11.32 4.91 -7.20
N GLY A 205 11.77 5.04 -8.45
CA GLY A 205 11.82 3.93 -9.42
C GLY A 205 12.70 2.77 -8.94
N ARG A 206 13.92 3.08 -8.46
CA ARG A 206 14.84 2.07 -7.91
C ARG A 206 14.24 1.34 -6.70
N PHE A 207 13.59 2.06 -5.79
CA PHE A 207 12.95 1.44 -4.65
C PHE A 207 11.76 0.56 -5.05
N ALA A 208 10.88 1.04 -5.91
CA ALA A 208 9.76 0.26 -6.42
C ALA A 208 10.21 -1.04 -7.11
N LYS A 209 11.30 -0.98 -7.91
CA LYS A 209 11.93 -2.16 -8.51
C LYS A 209 12.46 -3.13 -7.45
N ARG A 210 13.17 -2.61 -6.45
CA ARG A 210 13.79 -3.42 -5.39
C ARG A 210 12.78 -4.22 -4.59
N ILE A 211 11.61 -3.65 -4.31
CA ILE A 211 10.52 -4.34 -3.59
C ILE A 211 9.65 -5.21 -4.51
N GLY A 212 9.89 -5.22 -5.83
CA GLY A 212 9.06 -5.95 -6.80
C GLY A 212 7.64 -5.38 -6.92
N ALA A 213 7.46 -4.07 -6.77
CA ALA A 213 6.15 -3.45 -6.92
C ALA A 213 5.62 -3.61 -8.35
N LYS A 214 4.27 -3.64 -8.51
CA LYS A 214 3.63 -3.73 -9.83
C LYS A 214 3.35 -2.35 -10.43
N ASN A 215 3.00 -1.38 -9.58
CA ASN A 215 2.67 -0.02 -10.00
C ASN A 215 3.33 0.98 -9.05
N LEU A 216 3.82 2.08 -9.62
CA LEU A 216 4.44 3.18 -8.90
C LEU A 216 3.64 4.47 -9.13
N PHE A 217 3.18 5.09 -8.05
CA PHE A 217 2.55 6.40 -8.07
C PHE A 217 3.48 7.41 -7.43
N LEU A 218 3.81 8.44 -8.19
CA LEU A 218 4.66 9.54 -7.75
C LEU A 218 3.79 10.68 -7.25
N ASN A 219 4.14 11.23 -6.09
CA ASN A 219 3.49 12.40 -5.50
C ASN A 219 4.50 13.38 -4.92
N HIS A 220 4.03 14.36 -4.16
CA HIS A 220 4.85 15.33 -3.44
C HIS A 220 5.88 16.04 -4.34
N PHE A 221 5.44 16.50 -5.52
CA PHE A 221 6.28 17.24 -6.45
C PHE A 221 6.61 18.64 -5.91
N SER A 222 7.83 19.12 -6.18
CA SER A 222 8.20 20.49 -5.86
C SER A 222 7.19 21.48 -6.44
N SER A 223 6.85 22.53 -5.70
CA SER A 223 5.97 23.62 -6.16
C SER A 223 6.46 24.34 -7.43
N ARG A 224 7.69 24.10 -7.85
CA ARG A 224 8.21 24.57 -9.13
C ARG A 224 7.61 23.85 -10.35
N TYR A 225 7.04 22.66 -10.15
CA TYR A 225 6.34 21.90 -11.19
C TYR A 225 4.85 22.17 -11.05
N SER A 226 4.28 22.92 -11.99
CA SER A 226 2.90 23.41 -11.82
C SER A 226 1.85 22.30 -11.88
N GLY A 227 2.14 21.18 -12.53
CA GLY A 227 1.18 20.08 -12.72
C GLY A 227 -0.08 20.49 -13.52
N GLY A 228 -0.07 21.67 -14.14
CA GLY A 228 -1.17 22.19 -14.95
C GLY A 228 -1.39 21.40 -16.25
N ASP A 229 -2.46 21.80 -16.97
CA ASP A 229 -2.84 21.13 -18.23
C ASP A 229 -2.25 21.80 -19.47
N ASP A 230 -1.43 22.84 -19.30
CA ASP A 230 -0.66 23.44 -20.39
C ASP A 230 0.46 22.50 -20.90
N GLU A 231 0.90 22.74 -22.13
CA GLU A 231 1.87 21.86 -22.79
C GLU A 231 3.21 21.78 -22.04
N SER A 232 3.70 22.89 -21.50
CA SER A 232 4.95 22.95 -20.74
C SER A 232 4.85 22.12 -19.45
N SER A 233 3.77 22.28 -18.70
CA SER A 233 3.51 21.52 -17.47
C SER A 233 3.39 20.02 -17.75
N ARG A 234 2.68 19.64 -18.80
CA ARG A 234 2.59 18.23 -19.22
C ARG A 234 3.94 17.65 -19.62
N ALA A 235 4.76 18.42 -20.35
CA ALA A 235 6.09 17.97 -20.74
C ALA A 235 7.00 17.75 -19.52
N ILE A 236 6.96 18.62 -18.52
CA ILE A 236 7.71 18.46 -17.26
C ILE A 236 7.25 17.19 -16.52
N MET A 237 5.94 17.01 -16.32
CA MET A 237 5.42 15.85 -15.59
C MET A 237 5.68 14.54 -16.32
N GLU A 238 5.64 14.53 -17.65
CA GLU A 238 6.01 13.37 -18.45
C GLU A 238 7.51 13.07 -18.34
N ALA A 239 8.38 14.09 -18.36
CA ALA A 239 9.81 13.90 -18.15
C ALA A 239 10.11 13.32 -16.76
N ILE A 240 9.45 13.81 -15.71
CA ILE A 240 9.52 13.23 -14.34
C ILE A 240 9.11 11.75 -14.36
N ARG A 241 8.00 11.44 -15.01
CA ARG A 241 7.51 10.06 -15.13
C ARG A 241 8.53 9.15 -15.82
N GLN A 242 9.11 9.59 -16.91
CA GLN A 242 10.09 8.83 -17.69
C GLN A 242 11.36 8.52 -16.91
N LEU A 243 11.82 9.45 -16.05
CA LEU A 243 12.95 9.19 -15.15
C LEU A 243 12.70 8.05 -14.19
N ALA A 244 11.48 7.96 -13.66
CA ALA A 244 11.10 6.84 -12.79
C ALA A 244 10.92 5.54 -13.57
N VAL A 245 10.31 5.59 -14.78
CA VAL A 245 10.12 4.42 -15.66
C VAL A 245 11.47 3.78 -16.00
N ALA A 246 12.48 4.58 -16.31
CA ALA A 246 13.81 4.10 -16.69
C ALA A 246 14.45 3.25 -15.59
N GLU A 247 14.25 3.60 -14.32
CA GLU A 247 14.80 2.88 -13.17
C GLU A 247 13.90 1.73 -12.70
N PHE A 248 12.59 1.90 -12.77
CA PHE A 248 11.63 0.90 -12.35
C PHE A 248 11.66 -0.33 -13.25
N GLY A 249 11.72 -0.12 -14.58
CA GLY A 249 11.89 -1.18 -15.56
C GLY A 249 10.69 -2.10 -15.75
N GLY A 250 9.55 -1.79 -15.15
CA GLY A 250 8.33 -2.60 -15.28
C GLY A 250 7.13 -1.91 -14.64
N GLY A 251 5.92 -2.37 -14.98
CA GLY A 251 4.69 -1.88 -14.39
C GLY A 251 4.25 -0.47 -14.83
N GLY A 252 3.17 0.00 -14.23
CA GLY A 252 2.63 1.33 -14.46
C GLY A 252 3.31 2.38 -13.58
N VAL A 253 3.81 3.47 -14.19
CA VAL A 253 4.25 4.66 -13.45
C VAL A 253 3.31 5.81 -13.77
N VAL A 254 2.78 6.44 -12.73
CA VAL A 254 1.84 7.56 -12.82
C VAL A 254 2.30 8.70 -11.92
N CYS A 255 2.32 9.93 -12.46
CA CYS A 255 2.39 11.13 -11.63
C CYS A 255 0.98 11.46 -11.13
N ALA A 256 0.78 11.39 -9.83
CA ALA A 256 -0.51 11.66 -9.21
C ALA A 256 -0.93 13.12 -9.36
N LYS A 257 -2.22 13.33 -9.50
CA LYS A 257 -2.87 14.65 -9.44
C LYS A 257 -3.92 14.65 -8.32
N ASP A 258 -4.21 15.82 -7.78
CA ASP A 258 -5.27 15.98 -6.79
C ASP A 258 -6.60 15.43 -7.33
N LEU A 259 -7.34 14.73 -6.48
CA LEU A 259 -8.62 14.10 -6.79
C LEU A 259 -8.55 12.98 -7.87
N MET A 260 -7.35 12.49 -8.21
CA MET A 260 -7.20 11.37 -9.12
C MET A 260 -7.76 10.09 -8.49
N ASN A 261 -8.60 9.39 -9.23
CA ASN A 261 -9.07 8.06 -8.87
C ASN A 261 -8.16 6.99 -9.49
N ILE A 262 -7.77 6.03 -8.66
CA ILE A 262 -6.89 4.92 -9.08
C ILE A 262 -7.61 3.61 -8.80
N GLU A 263 -7.83 2.83 -9.82
CA GLU A 263 -8.39 1.49 -9.69
C GLU A 263 -7.27 0.45 -9.75
N ILE A 264 -7.12 -0.32 -8.67
CA ILE A 264 -6.18 -1.44 -8.60
C ILE A 264 -7.02 -2.71 -8.71
N PRO A 265 -6.94 -3.44 -9.82
CA PRO A 265 -7.71 -4.67 -9.99
C PRO A 265 -7.31 -5.71 -8.93
N PRO A 266 -8.23 -6.56 -8.49
CA PRO A 266 -7.90 -7.66 -7.59
C PRO A 266 -6.90 -8.60 -8.25
N LYS A 267 -6.04 -9.23 -7.42
CA LYS A 267 -5.16 -10.30 -7.89
C LYS A 267 -6.03 -11.47 -8.31
N ARG A 268 -6.23 -11.65 -9.59
CA ARG A 268 -6.77 -12.90 -10.11
C ARG A 268 -5.65 -13.92 -10.11
N SER A 269 -5.91 -15.14 -9.68
CA SER A 269 -5.00 -16.24 -9.92
C SER A 269 -4.76 -16.30 -11.43
N LEU A 270 -3.51 -16.17 -11.86
CA LEU A 270 -3.11 -16.29 -13.27
C LEU A 270 -3.30 -17.73 -13.82
N GLU A 271 -3.90 -18.60 -13.03
CA GLU A 271 -4.22 -19.97 -13.36
C GLU A 271 -5.72 -20.07 -13.75
N GLU A 272 -6.13 -19.35 -14.80
CA GLU A 272 -7.35 -19.69 -15.52
C GLU A 272 -7.13 -21.09 -16.13
N GLY A 273 -7.75 -22.11 -15.53
CA GLY A 273 -7.74 -23.48 -16.07
C GLY A 273 -7.22 -24.57 -15.15
N LYS A 274 -6.88 -24.29 -13.88
CA LYS A 274 -6.70 -25.39 -12.92
C LYS A 274 -8.04 -26.06 -12.67
N GLU A 275 -8.13 -27.31 -13.11
CA GLU A 275 -9.23 -28.19 -12.73
C GLU A 275 -9.34 -28.25 -11.21
N PRO A 276 -10.56 -28.31 -10.64
CA PRO A 276 -10.74 -28.49 -9.22
C PRO A 276 -10.00 -29.76 -8.79
N THR A 277 -9.40 -29.73 -7.60
CA THR A 277 -8.83 -30.95 -7.03
C THR A 277 -9.96 -31.95 -6.85
N VAL A 278 -10.00 -32.95 -7.70
CA VAL A 278 -10.93 -34.07 -7.64
C VAL A 278 -10.16 -35.28 -7.15
N ILE A 279 -10.44 -35.70 -5.94
CA ILE A 279 -9.87 -36.95 -5.41
C ILE A 279 -10.91 -38.02 -5.67
N GLU A 280 -10.64 -38.93 -6.63
CA GLU A 280 -11.50 -40.07 -6.89
C GLU A 280 -11.46 -41.02 -5.69
N GLY A 281 -12.65 -41.36 -5.17
CA GLY A 281 -12.80 -42.40 -4.16
C GLY A 281 -12.37 -43.75 -4.73
N THR A 282 -11.41 -44.41 -4.09
CA THR A 282 -11.10 -45.81 -4.36
C THR A 282 -12.33 -46.66 -4.06
N ARG A 283 -12.82 -47.42 -5.07
CA ARG A 283 -13.88 -48.42 -4.94
C ARG A 283 -13.41 -49.55 -4.05
#